data_9792df07fcbb7d5e90e899103049bffa
#
_entry.id   9792df07fcbb7d5e90e899103049bffa
#
_cell.length_a   1.000
_cell.length_b   1.000
_cell.length_c   1.000
_cell.angle_alpha   90.00
_cell.angle_beta   90.00
_cell.angle_gamma   90.00
#
_symmetry.space_group_name_H-M   'P 1'
#
loop_
_entity.id
_entity.type
_entity.pdbx_description
1 polymer ?
#
loop_
_entity_poly.entity_id
_entity_poly.type
_entity_poly.pdbx_seq_one_letter_code
_entity_poly.pdbx_strand_id
1 'polypeptide(L)'
;TISGLSVILSEPRLWFVDIGGQRLEITTEELQAPRLFQRACMEQLKVMPPKLKDSDWESTVNDLMEKCNEIQVPEELTYKGQFISILESYCTGRVQAQTFEEIMLGKPYTEVEESKTYFRLDSLMEYMRQKKFDSYTRAQVQERLKEINNEESSTVRRFKTSSGKWKSVRVWWIPEIVSEVDINEIPIEKEEVPF
;
A
#
# COMPACT_ATOMS: atom_id res chain seq x y z
N THR A 1 17.58 -22.05 22.98
CA THR A 1 17.18 -20.83 23.72
C THR A 1 16.81 -19.76 22.71
N ILE A 2 15.64 -19.16 22.86
CA ILE A 2 15.25 -17.98 22.07
C ILE A 2 16.05 -16.80 22.64
N SER A 3 16.69 -16.03 21.77
CA SER A 3 17.57 -14.92 22.15
C SER A 3 17.03 -13.55 21.80
N GLY A 4 16.08 -13.46 20.89
CA GLY A 4 15.49 -12.18 20.50
C GLY A 4 14.23 -12.31 19.66
N LEU A 5 13.45 -11.23 19.64
CA LEU A 5 12.29 -11.05 18.78
C LEU A 5 12.40 -9.71 18.06
N SER A 6 12.14 -9.70 16.77
CA SER A 6 12.07 -8.48 15.97
C SER A 6 10.82 -8.52 15.11
N VAL A 7 10.22 -7.37 14.83
CA VAL A 7 9.04 -7.25 13.99
C VAL A 7 9.25 -6.23 12.88
N ILE A 8 8.87 -6.60 11.67
CA ILE A 8 8.70 -5.64 10.59
C ILE A 8 7.26 -5.13 10.63
N LEU A 9 7.10 -3.82 10.72
CA LEU A 9 5.80 -3.14 10.72
C LEU A 9 5.21 -3.08 9.31
N SER A 10 5.03 -4.26 8.69
CA SER A 10 4.35 -4.44 7.41
C SER A 10 2.90 -4.89 7.62
N GLU A 11 2.09 -4.93 6.57
CA GLU A 11 0.76 -5.55 6.58
C GLU A 11 0.73 -6.72 5.57
N PRO A 12 0.66 -7.99 6.02
CA PRO A 12 0.67 -8.44 7.42
C PRO A 12 2.03 -8.25 8.11
N ARG A 13 2.01 -8.19 9.45
CA ARG A 13 3.24 -8.09 10.25
C ARG A 13 4.07 -9.36 10.09
N LEU A 14 5.38 -9.17 9.96
CA LEU A 14 6.34 -10.25 9.85
C LEU A 14 7.25 -10.25 11.07
N TRP A 15 7.35 -11.40 11.72
CA TRP A 15 8.12 -11.57 12.94
C TRP A 15 9.37 -12.37 12.67
N PHE A 16 10.46 -11.99 13.33
CA PHE A 16 11.71 -12.72 13.30
C PHE A 16 12.09 -13.12 14.71
N VAL A 17 12.30 -14.42 14.91
CA VAL A 17 12.74 -15.00 16.19
C VAL A 17 14.14 -15.51 16.03
N ASP A 18 15.05 -15.04 16.87
CA ASP A 18 16.44 -15.51 16.88
C ASP A 18 16.56 -16.70 17.84
N ILE A 19 16.94 -17.87 17.31
CA ILE A 19 17.06 -19.14 18.03
C ILE A 19 18.41 -19.75 17.76
N GLY A 20 19.26 -19.87 18.80
CA GLY A 20 20.56 -20.55 18.67
C GLY A 20 21.47 -19.98 17.59
N GLY A 21 21.38 -18.68 17.32
CA GLY A 21 22.16 -18.00 16.28
C GLY A 21 21.56 -18.09 14.87
N GLN A 22 20.40 -18.70 14.73
CA GLN A 22 19.64 -18.76 13.48
C GLN A 22 18.38 -17.90 13.58
N ARG A 23 17.94 -17.32 12.47
CA ARG A 23 16.75 -16.48 12.41
C ARG A 23 15.59 -17.23 11.77
N LEU A 24 14.46 -17.26 12.48
CA LEU A 24 13.20 -17.85 12.06
C LEU A 24 12.23 -16.74 11.67
N GLU A 25 11.68 -16.83 10.47
CA GLU A 25 10.62 -15.93 9.98
C GLU A 25 9.26 -16.56 10.24
N ILE A 26 8.37 -15.86 10.94
CA ILE A 26 7.04 -16.35 11.30
C ILE A 26 5.96 -15.29 11.17
N THR A 27 4.74 -15.77 11.00
CA THR A 27 3.52 -14.96 11.04
C THR A 27 3.04 -14.73 12.48
N THR A 28 2.10 -13.82 12.65
CA THR A 28 1.47 -13.59 13.97
C THR A 28 0.77 -14.86 14.49
N GLU A 29 0.11 -15.63 13.62
CA GLU A 29 -0.54 -16.89 14.00
C GLU A 29 0.46 -17.93 14.49
N GLU A 30 1.61 -18.03 13.82
CA GLU A 30 2.68 -18.95 14.23
C GLU A 30 3.33 -18.53 15.55
N LEU A 31 3.43 -17.22 15.81
CA LEU A 31 3.92 -16.71 17.08
C LEU A 31 2.95 -16.97 18.23
N GLN A 32 1.65 -16.87 17.99
CA GLN A 32 0.62 -17.09 19.02
C GLN A 32 0.44 -18.55 19.41
N ALA A 33 0.61 -19.48 18.46
CA ALA A 33 0.33 -20.87 18.68
C ALA A 33 1.61 -21.71 18.81
N PRO A 34 1.93 -22.28 19.99
CA PRO A 34 3.18 -23.02 20.19
C PRO A 34 3.35 -24.22 19.24
N ARG A 35 2.26 -24.81 18.77
CA ARG A 35 2.32 -25.90 17.78
C ARG A 35 2.70 -25.40 16.38
N LEU A 36 2.20 -24.24 15.98
CA LEU A 36 2.56 -23.63 14.69
C LEU A 36 4.00 -23.14 14.73
N PHE A 37 4.42 -22.55 15.85
CA PHE A 37 5.81 -22.18 16.08
C PHE A 37 6.77 -23.38 15.99
N GLN A 38 6.42 -24.52 16.62
CA GLN A 38 7.22 -25.75 16.49
C GLN A 38 7.32 -26.21 15.04
N ARG A 39 6.22 -26.14 14.30
CA ARG A 39 6.18 -26.49 12.88
C ARG A 39 7.12 -25.58 12.06
N ALA A 40 7.04 -24.27 12.25
CA ALA A 40 7.91 -23.31 11.58
C ALA A 40 9.41 -23.58 11.89
N CYS A 41 9.73 -23.90 13.15
CA CYS A 41 11.10 -24.31 13.53
C CYS A 41 11.56 -25.56 12.79
N MET A 42 10.69 -26.55 12.64
CA MET A 42 11.04 -27.79 11.93
C MET A 42 11.24 -27.53 10.43
N GLU A 43 10.37 -26.74 9.83
CA GLU A 43 10.42 -26.47 8.39
C GLU A 43 11.63 -25.61 8.00
N GLN A 44 11.94 -24.58 8.78
CA GLN A 44 12.99 -23.61 8.44
C GLN A 44 14.35 -23.95 9.07
N LEU A 45 14.36 -24.32 10.34
CA LEU A 45 15.61 -24.54 11.09
C LEU A 45 15.99 -26.02 11.21
N LYS A 46 15.09 -26.94 10.85
CA LYS A 46 15.26 -28.40 11.02
C LYS A 46 15.48 -28.79 12.49
N VAL A 47 14.92 -28.02 13.40
CA VAL A 47 15.01 -28.24 14.85
C VAL A 47 13.58 -28.37 15.40
N MET A 48 13.36 -29.35 16.28
CA MET A 48 12.11 -29.49 16.99
C MET A 48 12.29 -28.99 18.43
N PRO A 49 11.81 -27.79 18.79
CA PRO A 49 11.87 -27.32 20.16
C PRO A 49 10.98 -28.16 21.08
N PRO A 50 11.28 -28.22 22.39
CA PRO A 50 10.47 -28.96 23.33
C PRO A 50 9.04 -28.39 23.36
N LYS A 51 8.06 -29.29 23.59
CA LYS A 51 6.67 -28.90 23.71
C LYS A 51 6.49 -28.10 25.01
N LEU A 52 6.11 -26.83 24.89
CA LEU A 52 5.73 -25.96 26.01
C LEU A 52 4.24 -26.07 26.26
N LYS A 53 3.81 -25.84 27.50
CA LYS A 53 2.42 -25.60 27.85
C LYS A 53 1.99 -24.23 27.30
N ASP A 54 0.73 -24.07 27.01
CA ASP A 54 0.22 -22.82 26.44
C ASP A 54 0.49 -21.62 27.36
N SER A 55 0.35 -21.79 28.69
CA SER A 55 0.66 -20.75 29.68
C SER A 55 2.15 -20.36 29.69
N ASP A 56 3.02 -21.34 29.56
CA ASP A 56 4.47 -21.08 29.57
C ASP A 56 4.91 -20.41 28.27
N TRP A 57 4.23 -20.76 27.17
CA TRP A 57 4.44 -20.12 25.89
C TRP A 57 3.97 -18.67 25.88
N GLU A 58 2.76 -18.39 26.40
CA GLU A 58 2.22 -17.03 26.55
C GLU A 58 3.16 -16.14 27.39
N SER A 59 3.67 -16.67 28.50
CA SER A 59 4.66 -15.92 29.31
C SER A 59 5.93 -15.63 28.51
N THR A 60 6.43 -16.63 27.79
CA THR A 60 7.63 -16.48 26.94
C THR A 60 7.43 -15.43 25.84
N VAL A 61 6.27 -15.45 25.17
CA VAL A 61 5.96 -14.49 24.10
C VAL A 61 5.83 -13.08 24.70
N ASN A 62 5.17 -12.90 25.86
CA ASN A 62 5.07 -11.62 26.52
C ASN A 62 6.44 -11.06 26.90
N ASP A 63 7.33 -11.87 27.46
CA ASP A 63 8.70 -11.45 27.81
C ASP A 63 9.51 -11.05 26.57
N LEU A 64 9.26 -11.70 25.43
CA LEU A 64 9.87 -11.37 24.14
C LEU A 64 9.30 -10.09 23.55
N MET A 65 7.99 -9.87 23.68
CA MET A 65 7.31 -8.66 23.21
C MET A 65 7.81 -7.42 23.94
N GLU A 66 8.06 -7.49 25.25
CA GLU A 66 8.62 -6.37 26.02
C GLU A 66 9.99 -5.91 25.53
N LYS A 67 10.74 -6.82 24.90
CA LYS A 67 12.10 -6.60 24.39
C LYS A 67 12.14 -6.62 22.86
N CYS A 68 10.99 -6.55 22.20
CA CYS A 68 10.88 -6.66 20.76
C CYS A 68 11.54 -5.47 20.07
N ASN A 69 12.35 -5.77 19.06
CA ASN A 69 13.00 -4.76 18.24
C ASN A 69 12.09 -4.45 17.04
N GLU A 70 11.62 -3.21 16.93
CA GLU A 70 10.83 -2.78 15.78
C GLU A 70 11.76 -2.39 14.62
N ILE A 71 11.61 -3.09 13.52
CA ILE A 71 12.34 -2.79 12.28
C ILE A 71 11.43 -1.92 11.42
N GLN A 72 11.80 -0.65 11.27
CA GLN A 72 11.12 0.24 10.36
C GLN A 72 11.51 -0.11 8.92
N VAL A 73 10.50 -0.39 8.11
CA VAL A 73 10.66 -0.56 6.66
C VAL A 73 10.33 0.78 6.01
N PRO A 74 11.07 1.19 4.98
CA PRO A 74 10.68 2.34 4.18
C PRO A 74 9.21 2.22 3.75
N GLU A 75 8.43 3.29 3.88
CA GLU A 75 6.99 3.27 3.57
C GLU A 75 6.70 2.75 2.17
N GLU A 76 7.60 3.01 1.22
CA GLU A 76 7.52 2.56 -0.17
C GLU A 76 7.47 1.03 -0.32
N LEU A 77 8.02 0.28 0.62
CA LEU A 77 8.01 -1.17 0.63
C LEU A 77 6.80 -1.77 1.35
N THR A 78 6.01 -0.94 2.02
CA THR A 78 4.75 -1.37 2.64
C THR A 78 3.65 -1.48 1.60
N TYR A 79 2.62 -2.30 1.86
CA TYR A 79 1.44 -2.35 0.99
C TYR A 79 0.74 -0.99 0.89
N LYS A 80 0.77 -0.20 1.97
CA LYS A 80 0.23 1.16 1.98
C LYS A 80 1.01 2.07 1.03
N GLY A 81 2.33 2.08 1.11
CA GLY A 81 3.18 2.88 0.23
C GLY A 81 3.08 2.45 -1.23
N GLN A 82 3.04 1.14 -1.50
CA GLN A 82 2.80 0.62 -2.85
C GLN A 82 1.43 1.04 -3.40
N PHE A 83 0.38 1.00 -2.57
CA PHE A 83 -0.95 1.46 -2.95
C PHE A 83 -0.94 2.96 -3.30
N ILE A 84 -0.31 3.81 -2.47
CA ILE A 84 -0.18 5.24 -2.71
C ILE A 84 0.56 5.49 -4.04
N SER A 85 1.68 4.83 -4.26
CA SER A 85 2.46 4.96 -5.51
C SER A 85 1.65 4.54 -6.75
N ILE A 86 0.86 3.47 -6.64
CA ILE A 86 -0.03 3.03 -7.74
C ILE A 86 -1.15 4.04 -7.98
N LEU A 87 -1.73 4.59 -6.91
CA LEU A 87 -2.80 5.60 -6.99
C LEU A 87 -2.27 6.89 -7.63
N GLU A 88 -1.11 7.35 -7.23
CA GLU A 88 -0.42 8.49 -7.84
C GLU A 88 -0.14 8.24 -9.32
N SER A 89 0.45 7.10 -9.64
CA SER A 89 0.72 6.72 -11.02
C SER A 89 -0.56 6.59 -11.87
N TYR A 90 -1.67 6.16 -11.25
CA TYR A 90 -2.97 6.12 -11.92
C TYR A 90 -3.49 7.54 -12.22
N CYS A 91 -3.40 8.44 -11.25
CA CYS A 91 -3.93 9.79 -11.36
C CYS A 91 -3.04 10.73 -12.20
N THR A 92 -1.73 10.51 -12.25
CA THR A 92 -0.79 11.41 -12.94
C THR A 92 -0.19 10.82 -14.20
N GLY A 93 0.09 9.51 -14.21
CA GLY A 93 0.82 8.83 -15.29
C GLY A 93 -0.05 8.33 -16.45
N ARG A 94 -1.37 8.33 -16.30
CA ARG A 94 -2.30 7.97 -17.39
C ARG A 94 -2.73 9.19 -18.20
N VAL A 95 -3.26 8.91 -19.38
CA VAL A 95 -3.92 9.94 -20.18
C VAL A 95 -5.11 10.50 -19.37
N GLN A 96 -5.01 11.76 -19.01
CA GLN A 96 -6.06 12.47 -18.27
C GLN A 96 -7.30 12.66 -19.13
N ALA A 97 -8.45 12.64 -18.47
CA ALA A 97 -9.72 13.02 -19.11
C ALA A 97 -9.72 14.54 -19.34
N GLN A 98 -10.09 14.95 -20.54
CA GLN A 98 -10.26 16.37 -20.87
C GLN A 98 -11.67 16.87 -20.52
N THR A 99 -12.62 15.95 -20.49
CA THR A 99 -14.00 16.21 -20.08
C THR A 99 -14.41 15.22 -19.02
N PHE A 100 -15.33 15.61 -18.14
CA PHE A 100 -15.84 14.72 -17.10
C PHE A 100 -16.50 13.45 -17.66
N GLU A 101 -17.04 13.49 -18.88
CA GLU A 101 -17.62 12.32 -19.56
C GLU A 101 -16.58 11.19 -19.75
N GLU A 102 -15.33 11.55 -20.02
CA GLU A 102 -14.26 10.57 -20.28
C GLU A 102 -13.88 9.72 -19.07
N ILE A 103 -14.35 10.08 -17.89
CA ILE A 103 -14.26 9.23 -16.69
C ILE A 103 -14.90 7.85 -16.91
N MET A 104 -15.93 7.80 -17.79
CA MET A 104 -16.57 6.55 -18.17
C MET A 104 -15.64 5.60 -18.95
N LEU A 105 -14.59 6.14 -19.56
CA LEU A 105 -13.56 5.39 -20.27
C LEU A 105 -12.39 4.95 -19.35
N GLY A 106 -12.52 5.19 -18.06
CA GLY A 106 -11.51 4.83 -17.07
C GLY A 106 -10.35 5.81 -16.93
N LYS A 107 -10.50 7.02 -17.50
CA LYS A 107 -9.51 8.08 -17.35
C LYS A 107 -9.78 8.89 -16.08
N PRO A 108 -8.75 9.23 -15.26
CA PRO A 108 -8.92 10.18 -14.18
C PRO A 108 -9.16 11.59 -14.73
N TYR A 109 -10.01 12.35 -14.06
CA TYR A 109 -10.36 13.74 -14.41
C TYR A 109 -9.97 14.70 -13.28
N THR A 110 -9.14 15.67 -13.57
CA THR A 110 -8.72 16.69 -12.59
C THR A 110 -9.58 17.93 -12.76
N GLU A 111 -10.29 18.28 -11.69
CA GLU A 111 -11.04 19.54 -11.57
C GLU A 111 -10.16 20.57 -10.89
N VAL A 112 -9.60 21.47 -11.68
CA VAL A 112 -8.62 22.46 -11.20
C VAL A 112 -9.23 23.41 -10.17
N GLU A 113 -10.50 23.81 -10.35
CA GLU A 113 -11.20 24.72 -9.42
C GLU A 113 -11.38 24.10 -8.03
N GLU A 114 -11.55 22.79 -7.95
CA GLU A 114 -11.71 22.06 -6.69
C GLU A 114 -10.38 21.47 -6.17
N SER A 115 -9.31 21.53 -6.94
CA SER A 115 -8.01 20.86 -6.68
C SER A 115 -8.21 19.37 -6.35
N LYS A 116 -9.03 18.70 -7.13
CA LYS A 116 -9.39 17.29 -6.95
C LYS A 116 -9.26 16.50 -8.23
N THR A 117 -8.72 15.29 -8.12
CA THR A 117 -8.72 14.33 -9.23
C THR A 117 -9.77 13.27 -8.98
N TYR A 118 -10.75 13.20 -9.86
CA TYR A 118 -11.88 12.29 -9.82
C TYR A 118 -11.65 11.05 -10.66
N PHE A 119 -12.12 9.91 -10.17
CA PHE A 119 -12.02 8.63 -10.88
C PHE A 119 -13.09 7.64 -10.42
N ARG A 120 -13.28 6.59 -11.23
CA ARG A 120 -14.14 5.46 -10.87
C ARG A 120 -13.33 4.40 -10.13
N LEU A 121 -13.89 3.87 -9.04
CA LEU A 121 -13.24 2.80 -8.28
C LEU A 121 -12.94 1.56 -9.14
N ASP A 122 -13.86 1.18 -10.01
CA ASP A 122 -13.67 0.01 -10.89
C ASP A 122 -12.45 0.19 -11.80
N SER A 123 -12.23 1.41 -12.29
CA SER A 123 -11.09 1.72 -13.16
C SER A 123 -9.76 1.70 -12.39
N LEU A 124 -9.76 2.17 -11.15
CA LEU A 124 -8.60 2.05 -10.27
C LEU A 124 -8.30 0.59 -9.94
N MET A 125 -9.32 -0.19 -9.58
CA MET A 125 -9.17 -1.62 -9.27
C MET A 125 -8.61 -2.40 -10.47
N GLU A 126 -9.05 -2.06 -11.68
CA GLU A 126 -8.51 -2.66 -12.90
C GLU A 126 -7.04 -2.30 -13.12
N TYR A 127 -6.69 -1.03 -12.90
CA TYR A 127 -5.29 -0.59 -12.97
C TYR A 127 -4.40 -1.27 -11.94
N MET A 128 -4.87 -1.43 -10.69
CA MET A 128 -4.16 -2.16 -9.65
C MET A 128 -3.88 -3.61 -10.08
N ARG A 129 -4.86 -4.30 -10.68
CA ARG A 129 -4.66 -5.65 -11.22
C ARG A 129 -3.62 -5.68 -12.33
N GLN A 130 -3.62 -4.71 -13.24
CA GLN A 130 -2.61 -4.59 -14.30
C GLN A 130 -1.20 -4.42 -13.71
N LYS A 131 -1.09 -3.74 -12.56
CA LYS A 131 0.16 -3.59 -11.80
C LYS A 131 0.48 -4.79 -10.90
N LYS A 132 -0.34 -5.85 -10.93
CA LYS A 132 -0.21 -7.07 -10.10
C LYS A 132 -0.25 -6.78 -8.59
N PHE A 133 -1.02 -5.78 -8.20
CA PHE A 133 -1.24 -5.45 -6.80
C PHE A 133 -2.58 -6.02 -6.33
N ASP A 134 -2.52 -7.18 -5.68
CA ASP A 134 -3.69 -7.92 -5.19
C ASP A 134 -3.82 -7.89 -3.67
N SER A 135 -2.96 -7.11 -3.00
CA SER A 135 -2.85 -7.09 -1.54
C SER A 135 -4.07 -6.48 -0.85
N TYR A 136 -4.84 -5.64 -1.55
CA TYR A 136 -6.03 -5.00 -1.00
C TYR A 136 -7.32 -5.46 -1.69
N THR A 137 -8.29 -5.83 -0.87
CA THR A 137 -9.67 -6.04 -1.31
C THR A 137 -10.32 -4.69 -1.65
N ARG A 138 -11.44 -4.73 -2.38
CA ARG A 138 -12.22 -3.54 -2.71
C ARG A 138 -12.60 -2.71 -1.47
N ALA A 139 -12.96 -3.37 -0.37
CA ALA A 139 -13.32 -2.69 0.88
C ALA A 139 -12.10 -1.97 1.49
N GLN A 140 -10.94 -2.61 1.50
CA GLN A 140 -9.70 -2.00 1.98
C GLN A 140 -9.28 -0.80 1.14
N VAL A 141 -9.41 -0.88 -0.19
CA VAL A 141 -9.15 0.27 -1.07
C VAL A 141 -10.08 1.44 -0.73
N GLN A 142 -11.37 1.17 -0.50
CA GLN A 142 -12.32 2.22 -0.10
C GLN A 142 -11.95 2.86 1.23
N GLU A 143 -11.54 2.08 2.22
CA GLU A 143 -11.10 2.63 3.53
C GLU A 143 -9.82 3.47 3.38
N ARG A 144 -8.85 3.02 2.59
CA ARG A 144 -7.64 3.82 2.30
C ARG A 144 -7.95 5.11 1.56
N LEU A 145 -8.90 5.10 0.62
CA LEU A 145 -9.34 6.32 -0.06
C LEU A 145 -10.04 7.30 0.90
N LYS A 146 -10.83 6.81 1.86
CA LYS A 146 -11.42 7.67 2.89
C LYS A 146 -10.35 8.31 3.78
N GLU A 147 -9.34 7.56 4.20
CA GLU A 147 -8.20 8.10 4.97
C GLU A 147 -7.53 9.28 4.23
N ILE A 148 -7.35 9.15 2.90
CA ILE A 148 -6.75 10.21 2.06
C ILE A 148 -7.70 11.41 1.93
N ASN A 149 -9.02 11.17 1.92
CA ASN A 149 -10.06 12.17 1.66
C ASN A 149 -10.64 12.78 2.96
N ASN A 150 -9.95 12.73 4.08
CA ASN A 150 -10.45 13.21 5.38
C ASN A 150 -11.82 12.59 5.75
N GLU A 151 -11.93 11.26 5.61
CA GLU A 151 -13.12 10.46 5.90
C GLU A 151 -14.30 10.66 4.94
N GLU A 152 -14.13 11.45 3.88
CA GLU A 152 -15.16 11.57 2.86
C GLU A 152 -15.23 10.32 1.97
N SER A 153 -16.43 9.86 1.70
CA SER A 153 -16.70 8.73 0.82
C SER A 153 -16.92 9.16 -0.64
N SER A 154 -17.21 8.17 -1.51
CA SER A 154 -17.56 8.43 -2.89
C SER A 154 -18.78 9.36 -3.02
N THR A 155 -18.77 10.19 -4.04
CA THR A 155 -19.89 11.08 -4.40
C THR A 155 -20.53 10.67 -5.73
N VAL A 156 -21.77 11.09 -5.94
CA VAL A 156 -22.44 10.90 -7.22
C VAL A 156 -22.46 12.22 -7.97
N ARG A 157 -21.82 12.27 -9.12
CA ARG A 157 -21.82 13.43 -10.01
C ARG A 157 -22.73 13.21 -11.22
N ARG A 158 -23.48 14.24 -11.57
CA ARG A 158 -24.28 14.29 -12.81
C ARG A 158 -23.54 15.12 -13.85
N PHE A 159 -23.55 14.64 -15.07
CA PHE A 159 -22.97 15.34 -16.21
C PHE A 159 -23.81 15.15 -17.45
N LYS A 160 -23.68 16.07 -18.39
CA LYS A 160 -24.36 16.01 -19.69
C LYS A 160 -23.38 15.37 -20.69
N THR A 161 -23.83 14.32 -21.35
CA THR A 161 -23.03 13.66 -22.38
C THR A 161 -22.93 14.52 -23.64
N SER A 162 -21.94 14.25 -24.50
CA SER A 162 -21.82 14.86 -25.82
C SER A 162 -23.10 14.69 -26.67
N SER A 163 -23.85 13.61 -26.42
CA SER A 163 -25.18 13.38 -27.06
C SER A 163 -26.32 14.15 -26.41
N GLY A 164 -26.08 15.04 -25.45
CA GLY A 164 -27.07 15.85 -24.75
C GLY A 164 -27.86 15.17 -23.66
N LYS A 165 -27.58 13.88 -23.35
CA LYS A 165 -28.29 13.14 -22.30
C LYS A 165 -27.59 13.33 -20.94
N TRP A 166 -28.41 13.42 -19.87
CA TRP A 166 -27.90 13.44 -18.51
C TRP A 166 -27.57 12.04 -18.03
N LYS A 167 -26.39 11.88 -17.47
CA LYS A 167 -25.94 10.66 -16.78
C LYS A 167 -25.45 10.98 -15.38
N SER A 168 -25.48 9.97 -14.51
CA SER A 168 -24.91 10.03 -13.16
C SER A 168 -23.87 8.95 -13.02
N VAL A 169 -22.77 9.26 -12.37
CA VAL A 169 -21.68 8.31 -12.09
C VAL A 169 -21.22 8.48 -10.64
N ARG A 170 -20.97 7.36 -9.98
CA ARG A 170 -20.32 7.36 -8.67
C ARG A 170 -18.82 7.44 -8.86
N VAL A 171 -18.22 8.44 -8.25
CA VAL A 171 -16.79 8.72 -8.34
C VAL A 171 -16.17 8.82 -6.96
N TRP A 172 -14.91 8.46 -6.89
CA TRP A 172 -13.98 8.79 -5.81
C TRP A 172 -13.12 9.95 -6.26
N TRP A 173 -12.46 10.57 -5.32
CA TRP A 173 -11.54 11.64 -5.61
C TRP A 173 -10.34 11.56 -4.65
N ILE A 174 -9.26 12.20 -5.03
CA ILE A 174 -8.12 12.51 -4.16
C ILE A 174 -7.77 13.98 -4.37
N PRO A 175 -7.11 14.62 -3.39
CA PRO A 175 -6.52 15.93 -3.62
C PRO A 175 -5.61 15.88 -4.86
N GLU A 176 -5.59 16.95 -5.62
CA GLU A 176 -4.72 17.04 -6.80
C GLU A 176 -3.27 16.85 -6.38
N ILE A 177 -2.62 15.88 -6.96
CA ILE A 177 -1.19 15.66 -6.77
C ILE A 177 -0.49 16.60 -7.74
N VAL A 178 -0.04 17.74 -7.21
CA VAL A 178 0.88 18.59 -7.94
C VAL A 178 2.20 17.84 -7.98
N SER A 179 2.49 17.20 -9.11
CA SER A 179 3.84 16.71 -9.36
C SER A 179 4.74 17.95 -9.42
N GLU A 180 5.51 18.18 -8.38
CA GLU A 180 6.66 19.05 -8.46
C GLU A 180 7.65 18.41 -9.45
N VAL A 181 7.37 18.57 -10.72
CA VAL A 181 8.39 18.47 -11.74
C VAL A 181 9.16 19.78 -11.59
N ASP A 182 10.10 19.82 -10.69
CA ASP A 182 11.20 20.73 -10.76
C ASP A 182 11.89 20.47 -12.11
N ILE A 183 11.43 21.19 -13.12
CA ILE A 183 12.20 21.42 -14.31
C ILE A 183 13.32 22.38 -13.85
N ASN A 184 14.26 21.84 -13.10
CA ASN A 184 15.54 22.48 -12.93
C ASN A 184 16.09 22.63 -14.33
N GLU A 185 16.10 23.87 -14.79
CA GLU A 185 16.73 24.36 -15.99
C GLU A 185 18.07 23.65 -16.15
N ILE A 186 18.12 22.74 -17.12
CA ILE A 186 19.41 22.27 -17.63
C ILE A 186 20.07 23.50 -18.25
N PRO A 187 21.17 24.01 -17.70
CA PRO A 187 21.90 25.09 -18.36
C PRO A 187 22.33 24.55 -19.71
N ILE A 188 21.77 25.10 -20.77
CA ILE A 188 22.29 24.87 -22.13
C ILE A 188 23.63 25.57 -22.17
N GLU A 189 24.71 24.85 -21.89
CA GLU A 189 26.06 25.32 -22.24
C GLU A 189 26.06 25.50 -23.75
N LYS A 190 26.11 26.76 -24.16
CA LYS A 190 26.40 27.12 -25.54
C LYS A 190 27.87 26.77 -25.79
N GLU A 191 28.10 25.64 -26.46
CA GLU A 191 29.38 25.39 -27.08
C GLU A 191 29.65 26.49 -28.10
N GLU A 192 30.57 27.40 -27.74
CA GLU A 192 31.18 28.30 -28.72
C GLU A 192 32.06 27.47 -29.66
N VAL A 193 31.63 27.34 -30.90
CA VAL A 193 32.43 26.76 -31.98
C VAL A 193 33.52 27.79 -32.36
N PRO A 194 34.81 27.51 -32.16
CA PRO A 194 35.86 28.41 -32.65
C PRO A 194 35.98 28.25 -34.16
N PHE A 195 36.02 29.37 -34.83
CA PHE A 195 36.38 29.50 -36.23
C PHE A 195 37.85 29.21 -36.47
#